data_fd3853b5bd2b06a3e5795b748120ee26
#
_entry.id   fd3853b5bd2b06a3e5795b748120ee26
#
_cell.length_a   1.000
_cell.length_b   1.000
_cell.length_c   1.000
_cell.angle_alpha   90.00
_cell.angle_beta   90.00
_cell.angle_gamma   90.00
#
_symmetry.space_group_name_H-M   'P 1'
#
loop_
_entity.id
_entity.type
_entity.pdbx_description
1 polymer ?
#
loop_
_entity_poly.entity_id
_entity_poly.type
_entity_poly.pdbx_seq_one_letter_code
_entity_poly.pdbx_strand_id
1 'polypeptide(L)'
;MVVSGPDDRQVTDPKSITSSSNPGASPIPIDDLFFTRSVIDPSWSPDGKEITFTTNLTGRFNLWKVSSSGGWPIQLAQSDDSQSGAVWSPDGKWILYEQDRGGGEIYDILAMPSSGGEAVNLTHTDDISESDSKFSPNGQTVAITWKPKESPVPDIALLDWQTRKVRNLTKEQSKDHLWSFIAWSPDGNSIYANRRDSGRTDTDVYRIGVKTGSQENLTAHQGKTVYIASSLSHDGRTLLIVSNKTGFNNVALLDIANRKITPVTDTQWEARAGNFAPGGSLFTYLMNQDGRTEIYFGDRESNRRERVRFPEGLTYFSGNPSPFSPSGDRLLIAHQSSQQPSDLWIYDLHSRKPMQLTYSALADLNSSKLPAAQIVHYKSFDGKMISALLWMPFNLQRNGTAPGIVLPHGGPAGQTLDYFNRYAAALTSRGYVCIAPNVRGSTGYGIAFQEANKKDLGGGDLQDEVYAARFLVDTGYVDKKKIGITGGSYGGYMTLMAIGKTPDIWAAAVEEYGIINWLTMLEHEDPLLQQYEKSLLGDPVKDRKIYDQASPVTYIRNEKAPLLVLQGVNDIRVPKEEAEQVVSILKREGKTVDAHYYSDEGHGFLKRENQIDAMRRTIEWFDRYLKANVPQSAQ
;
A
#
# COMPACT_ATOMS: atom_id res chain seq x y z
N MET A 1 9.52 -16.63 22.34
CA MET A 1 9.65 -17.74 21.37
C MET A 1 10.37 -17.16 20.17
N VAL A 2 11.52 -17.69 19.81
CA VAL A 2 12.15 -17.42 18.53
C VAL A 2 11.21 -18.01 17.50
N VAL A 3 10.56 -17.18 16.68
CA VAL A 3 9.83 -17.68 15.52
C VAL A 3 10.90 -18.19 14.59
N SER A 4 10.95 -19.52 14.37
CA SER A 4 11.87 -20.16 13.46
C SER A 4 11.84 -19.46 12.09
N GLY A 5 12.98 -19.37 11.43
CA GLY A 5 13.09 -18.89 10.05
C GLY A 5 12.14 -19.62 9.10
N PRO A 6 12.24 -19.38 7.80
CA PRO A 6 11.26 -19.83 6.82
C PRO A 6 10.83 -21.29 7.07
N ASP A 7 9.51 -21.45 7.21
CA ASP A 7 8.86 -22.73 7.51
C ASP A 7 9.21 -23.76 6.42
N ASP A 8 9.49 -25.02 6.79
CA ASP A 8 9.72 -26.16 5.87
C ASP A 8 8.53 -26.44 4.91
N ARG A 9 7.44 -25.72 5.04
CA ARG A 9 6.24 -25.72 4.17
C ARG A 9 6.36 -24.85 2.90
N GLN A 10 7.54 -24.28 2.62
CA GLN A 10 7.73 -23.46 1.42
C GLN A 10 7.62 -24.30 0.16
N VAL A 11 6.69 -23.93 -0.73
CA VAL A 11 6.54 -24.59 -2.03
C VAL A 11 7.64 -24.08 -2.97
N THR A 12 8.71 -24.88 -3.10
CA THR A 12 9.87 -24.56 -3.95
C THR A 12 9.94 -25.42 -5.22
N ASP A 13 9.24 -26.55 -5.26
CA ASP A 13 9.17 -27.40 -6.45
C ASP A 13 7.99 -26.98 -7.34
N PRO A 14 8.21 -26.38 -8.51
CA PRO A 14 7.15 -25.99 -9.43
C PRO A 14 6.28 -27.17 -9.88
N LYS A 15 6.81 -28.40 -9.88
CA LYS A 15 6.05 -29.61 -10.24
C LYS A 15 5.06 -30.04 -9.18
N SER A 16 5.20 -29.57 -7.93
CA SER A 16 4.23 -29.83 -6.86
C SER A 16 2.98 -28.97 -6.98
N ILE A 17 3.01 -27.88 -7.76
CA ILE A 17 1.86 -27.00 -7.99
C ILE A 17 0.74 -27.78 -8.66
N THR A 18 -0.47 -27.64 -8.15
CA THR A 18 -1.66 -28.29 -8.71
C THR A 18 -2.80 -27.29 -8.95
N SER A 19 -3.57 -27.51 -10.00
CA SER A 19 -4.83 -26.82 -10.23
C SER A 19 -5.95 -27.54 -9.48
N SER A 20 -6.71 -26.81 -8.68
CA SER A 20 -7.86 -27.37 -7.95
C SER A 20 -9.03 -27.65 -8.88
N SER A 21 -9.81 -28.68 -8.55
CA SER A 21 -11.06 -28.97 -9.28
C SER A 21 -12.20 -28.10 -8.76
N ASN A 22 -12.90 -27.44 -9.65
CA ASN A 22 -14.14 -26.71 -9.35
C ASN A 22 -15.09 -26.77 -10.58
N PRO A 23 -16.05 -27.71 -10.60
CA PRO A 23 -16.99 -27.84 -11.74
C PRO A 23 -17.86 -26.59 -12.00
N GLY A 24 -18.03 -25.72 -10.98
CA GLY A 24 -18.78 -24.48 -11.10
C GLY A 24 -17.93 -23.26 -11.47
N ALA A 25 -16.63 -23.46 -11.77
CA ALA A 25 -15.77 -22.36 -12.16
C ALA A 25 -16.15 -21.80 -13.53
N SER A 26 -16.25 -20.49 -13.60
CA SER A 26 -16.53 -19.72 -14.83
C SER A 26 -15.79 -18.39 -14.75
N PRO A 27 -15.54 -17.71 -15.88
CA PRO A 27 -15.01 -16.35 -15.87
C PRO A 27 -15.86 -15.44 -14.98
N ILE A 28 -15.22 -14.76 -14.03
CA ILE A 28 -15.90 -13.82 -13.16
C ILE A 28 -16.15 -12.54 -13.95
N PRO A 29 -17.38 -12.00 -14.00
CA PRO A 29 -17.66 -10.72 -14.64
C PRO A 29 -16.75 -9.63 -14.05
N ILE A 30 -16.18 -8.79 -14.91
CA ILE A 30 -15.27 -7.72 -14.46
C ILE A 30 -16.03 -6.77 -13.53
N ASP A 31 -17.29 -6.46 -13.89
CA ASP A 31 -18.13 -5.60 -13.07
C ASP A 31 -18.28 -6.15 -11.64
N ASP A 32 -18.51 -7.45 -11.45
CA ASP A 32 -18.66 -8.06 -10.12
C ASP A 32 -17.41 -7.85 -9.25
N LEU A 33 -16.21 -7.93 -9.84
CA LEU A 33 -14.96 -7.68 -9.15
C LEU A 33 -14.82 -6.23 -8.71
N PHE A 34 -15.20 -5.28 -9.57
CA PHE A 34 -15.04 -3.85 -9.30
C PHE A 34 -16.24 -3.20 -8.59
N PHE A 35 -17.42 -3.83 -8.60
CA PHE A 35 -18.51 -3.48 -7.69
C PHE A 35 -18.31 -4.05 -6.27
N THR A 36 -17.36 -4.94 -6.08
CA THR A 36 -16.83 -5.29 -4.76
C THR A 36 -16.28 -4.04 -4.08
N ARG A 37 -16.75 -3.78 -2.88
CA ARG A 37 -16.43 -2.55 -2.16
C ARG A 37 -15.03 -2.61 -1.56
N SER A 38 -14.41 -1.46 -1.41
CA SER A 38 -13.25 -1.28 -0.55
C SER A 38 -13.68 -0.48 0.68
N VAL A 39 -13.24 -0.89 1.85
CA VAL A 39 -13.54 -0.23 3.12
C VAL A 39 -12.22 0.12 3.80
N ILE A 40 -12.00 1.41 4.04
CA ILE A 40 -10.74 1.95 4.58
C ILE A 40 -11.01 3.00 5.65
N ASP A 41 -9.99 3.38 6.39
CA ASP A 41 -9.95 4.51 7.35
C ASP A 41 -11.09 4.55 8.37
N PRO A 42 -11.36 3.45 9.09
CA PRO A 42 -12.40 3.48 10.11
C PRO A 42 -11.98 4.35 11.30
N SER A 43 -12.98 5.00 11.94
CA SER A 43 -12.78 5.80 13.15
C SER A 43 -13.94 5.62 14.13
N TRP A 44 -13.62 5.34 15.39
CA TRP A 44 -14.61 5.26 16.46
C TRP A 44 -15.17 6.63 16.82
N SER A 45 -16.48 6.71 17.02
CA SER A 45 -17.07 7.85 17.74
C SER A 45 -16.59 7.89 19.20
N PRO A 46 -16.48 9.06 19.85
CA PRO A 46 -15.99 9.17 21.24
C PRO A 46 -16.81 8.39 22.26
N ASP A 47 -18.09 8.11 21.98
CA ASP A 47 -18.95 7.29 22.82
C ASP A 47 -18.92 5.78 22.48
N GLY A 48 -18.16 5.40 21.42
CA GLY A 48 -17.99 4.03 20.97
C GLY A 48 -19.22 3.37 20.33
N LYS A 49 -20.24 4.16 19.97
CA LYS A 49 -21.49 3.63 19.39
C LYS A 49 -21.50 3.62 17.87
N GLU A 50 -20.75 4.49 17.24
CA GLU A 50 -20.67 4.61 15.78
C GLU A 50 -19.22 4.45 15.30
N ILE A 51 -19.08 4.06 14.05
CA ILE A 51 -17.82 3.95 13.34
C ILE A 51 -18.00 4.65 11.99
N THR A 52 -17.19 5.67 11.72
CA THR A 52 -17.05 6.22 10.37
C THR A 52 -16.04 5.42 9.58
N PHE A 53 -16.18 5.36 8.29
CA PHE A 53 -15.25 4.75 7.36
C PHE A 53 -15.41 5.34 5.96
N THR A 54 -14.42 5.17 5.13
CA THR A 54 -14.47 5.53 3.73
C THR A 54 -14.73 4.28 2.88
N THR A 55 -15.63 4.38 1.89
CA THR A 55 -15.90 3.28 0.97
C THR A 55 -16.29 3.79 -0.42
N ASN A 56 -15.97 2.99 -1.44
CA ASN A 56 -16.34 3.24 -2.82
C ASN A 56 -17.71 2.64 -3.22
N LEU A 57 -18.63 2.48 -2.27
CA LEU A 57 -19.96 1.90 -2.49
C LEU A 57 -20.71 2.57 -3.65
N THR A 58 -20.61 3.89 -3.77
CA THR A 58 -21.23 4.70 -4.81
C THR A 58 -20.37 4.91 -6.06
N GLY A 59 -19.23 4.22 -6.17
CA GLY A 59 -18.28 4.37 -7.27
C GLY A 59 -17.16 5.37 -7.01
N ARG A 60 -17.25 6.11 -5.91
CA ARG A 60 -16.26 7.07 -5.40
C ARG A 60 -15.97 6.77 -3.94
N PHE A 61 -14.75 7.03 -3.50
CA PHE A 61 -14.39 6.93 -2.09
C PHE A 61 -14.99 8.10 -1.33
N ASN A 62 -16.09 7.84 -0.61
CA ASN A 62 -16.78 8.81 0.19
C ASN A 62 -16.95 8.35 1.64
N LEU A 63 -17.32 9.30 2.51
CA LEU A 63 -17.44 9.09 3.95
C LEU A 63 -18.81 8.51 4.32
N TRP A 64 -18.78 7.44 5.11
CA TRP A 64 -19.94 6.72 5.64
C TRP A 64 -19.80 6.48 7.13
N LYS A 65 -20.90 6.14 7.79
CA LYS A 65 -20.89 5.64 9.18
C LYS A 65 -21.84 4.47 9.37
N VAL A 66 -21.57 3.67 10.39
CA VAL A 66 -22.39 2.52 10.80
C VAL A 66 -22.41 2.41 12.33
N SER A 67 -23.47 1.83 12.90
CA SER A 67 -23.49 1.46 14.31
C SER A 67 -22.39 0.44 14.63
N SER A 68 -21.73 0.57 15.78
CA SER A 68 -20.76 -0.41 16.26
C SER A 68 -21.37 -1.79 16.60
N SER A 69 -22.69 -1.90 16.61
CA SER A 69 -23.42 -3.18 16.69
C SER A 69 -23.77 -3.77 15.32
N GLY A 70 -23.34 -3.14 14.25
CA GLY A 70 -23.69 -3.51 12.88
C GLY A 70 -24.97 -2.84 12.38
N GLY A 71 -25.39 -3.20 11.19
CA GLY A 71 -26.58 -2.65 10.53
C GLY A 71 -26.26 -2.00 9.19
N TRP A 72 -27.19 -1.21 8.68
CA TRP A 72 -27.02 -0.54 7.39
C TRP A 72 -26.20 0.74 7.54
N PRO A 73 -25.17 0.96 6.73
CA PRO A 73 -24.35 2.17 6.80
C PRO A 73 -25.12 3.39 6.24
N ILE A 74 -24.83 4.54 6.81
CA ILE A 74 -25.37 5.84 6.40
C ILE A 74 -24.27 6.62 5.69
N GLN A 75 -24.55 7.14 4.50
CA GLN A 75 -23.65 8.04 3.79
C GLN A 75 -23.64 9.41 4.47
N LEU A 76 -22.45 9.93 4.77
CA LEU A 76 -22.28 11.23 5.41
C LEU A 76 -21.97 12.33 4.40
N ALA A 77 -21.11 12.03 3.42
CA ALA A 77 -20.71 12.97 2.39
C ALA A 77 -20.72 12.30 1.02
N GLN A 78 -20.86 13.12 -0.03
CA GLN A 78 -20.77 12.68 -1.43
C GLN A 78 -19.95 13.69 -2.21
N SER A 79 -18.97 13.20 -2.96
CA SER A 79 -18.11 13.98 -3.85
C SER A 79 -17.66 13.11 -5.01
N ASP A 80 -17.34 13.69 -6.15
CA ASP A 80 -16.62 13.03 -7.23
C ASP A 80 -15.12 12.88 -6.91
N ASP A 81 -14.59 13.73 -6.02
CA ASP A 81 -13.25 13.63 -5.47
C ASP A 81 -13.20 12.65 -4.30
N SER A 82 -12.03 12.03 -4.11
CA SER A 82 -11.81 11.06 -3.04
C SER A 82 -11.84 11.73 -1.67
N GLN A 83 -12.50 11.08 -0.70
CA GLN A 83 -12.53 11.47 0.70
C GLN A 83 -11.89 10.39 1.56
N SER A 84 -11.16 10.78 2.62
CA SER A 84 -10.44 9.86 3.51
C SER A 84 -10.17 10.47 4.88
N GLY A 85 -9.47 9.75 5.76
CA GLY A 85 -8.87 10.27 6.98
C GLY A 85 -9.85 10.78 8.04
N ALA A 86 -11.04 10.21 8.15
CA ALA A 86 -12.08 10.68 9.09
C ALA A 86 -11.61 10.63 10.55
N VAL A 87 -11.83 11.73 11.29
CA VAL A 87 -11.54 11.89 12.72
C VAL A 87 -12.68 12.60 13.42
N TRP A 88 -13.16 12.04 14.52
CA TRP A 88 -14.19 12.68 15.35
C TRP A 88 -13.60 13.75 16.26
N SER A 89 -14.32 14.87 16.44
CA SER A 89 -14.01 15.81 17.52
C SER A 89 -14.22 15.14 18.88
N PRO A 90 -13.46 15.50 19.93
CA PRO A 90 -13.60 14.89 21.26
C PRO A 90 -14.99 15.00 21.88
N ASP A 91 -15.78 16.02 21.52
CA ASP A 91 -17.16 16.20 21.96
C ASP A 91 -18.19 15.42 21.12
N GLY A 92 -17.73 14.72 20.07
CA GLY A 92 -18.55 13.90 19.19
C GLY A 92 -19.48 14.66 18.25
N LYS A 93 -19.35 16.00 18.17
CA LYS A 93 -20.27 16.81 17.36
C LYS A 93 -19.83 17.00 15.93
N TRP A 94 -18.54 16.84 15.64
CA TRP A 94 -17.95 17.08 14.33
C TRP A 94 -17.13 15.88 13.88
N ILE A 95 -17.06 15.71 12.56
CA ILE A 95 -16.16 14.78 11.88
C ILE A 95 -15.29 15.60 10.93
N LEU A 96 -13.97 15.54 11.12
CA LEU A 96 -13.00 16.05 10.16
C LEU A 96 -12.66 14.96 9.16
N TYR A 97 -12.39 15.34 7.91
CA TYR A 97 -11.94 14.43 6.88
C TYR A 97 -11.14 15.19 5.81
N GLU A 98 -10.43 14.45 5.02
CA GLU A 98 -9.62 14.95 3.91
C GLU A 98 -10.40 14.78 2.61
N GLN A 99 -10.28 15.74 1.68
CA GLN A 99 -10.83 15.63 0.34
C GLN A 99 -9.80 16.05 -0.69
N ASP A 100 -9.56 15.18 -1.67
CA ASP A 100 -8.67 15.41 -2.79
C ASP A 100 -9.27 16.43 -3.78
N ARG A 101 -8.44 16.93 -4.69
CA ARG A 101 -8.86 17.79 -5.81
C ARG A 101 -8.46 17.15 -7.13
N GLY A 102 -9.44 16.57 -7.83
CA GLY A 102 -9.28 16.07 -9.20
C GLY A 102 -8.25 14.95 -9.38
N GLY A 103 -7.94 14.19 -8.33
CA GLY A 103 -6.93 13.13 -8.37
C GLY A 103 -5.47 13.63 -8.27
N GLY A 104 -5.27 14.92 -7.97
CA GLY A 104 -3.94 15.55 -7.91
C GLY A 104 -3.19 15.37 -6.58
N GLU A 105 -3.72 14.59 -5.65
CA GLU A 105 -3.16 14.38 -4.30
C GLU A 105 -2.92 15.68 -3.52
N ILE A 106 -3.73 16.68 -3.78
CA ILE A 106 -3.79 17.93 -3.02
C ILE A 106 -5.06 17.88 -2.18
N TYR A 107 -4.91 17.80 -0.87
CA TYR A 107 -6.01 17.58 0.05
C TYR A 107 -6.32 18.84 0.86
N ASP A 108 -7.61 19.12 1.05
CA ASP A 108 -8.12 20.07 2.05
C ASP A 108 -8.70 19.29 3.24
N ILE A 109 -8.68 19.93 4.42
CA ILE A 109 -9.37 19.43 5.60
C ILE A 109 -10.75 20.05 5.69
N LEU A 110 -11.77 19.20 5.63
CA LEU A 110 -13.16 19.58 5.80
C LEU A 110 -13.69 19.14 7.16
N ALA A 111 -14.69 19.82 7.66
CA ALA A 111 -15.44 19.46 8.87
C ALA A 111 -16.93 19.42 8.57
N MET A 112 -17.61 18.38 9.05
CA MET A 112 -19.06 18.27 8.97
C MET A 112 -19.67 17.92 10.33
N PRO A 113 -20.95 18.28 10.59
CA PRO A 113 -21.66 17.81 11.79
C PRO A 113 -21.73 16.28 11.77
N SER A 114 -21.53 15.63 12.92
CA SER A 114 -21.60 14.16 13.03
C SER A 114 -22.99 13.58 12.75
N SER A 115 -24.03 14.42 12.81
CA SER A 115 -25.40 14.10 12.40
C SER A 115 -25.60 14.12 10.89
N GLY A 116 -24.61 14.54 10.11
CA GLY A 116 -24.72 14.85 8.69
C GLY A 116 -25.08 16.33 8.46
N GLY A 117 -24.97 16.77 7.24
CA GLY A 117 -25.22 18.16 6.83
C GLY A 117 -24.09 18.72 5.97
N GLU A 118 -24.10 20.03 5.77
CA GLU A 118 -23.12 20.71 4.92
C GLU A 118 -21.74 20.72 5.59
N ALA A 119 -20.73 20.33 4.82
CA ALA A 119 -19.34 20.39 5.25
C ALA A 119 -18.74 21.78 5.04
N VAL A 120 -17.82 22.14 5.91
CA VAL A 120 -17.08 23.40 5.84
C VAL A 120 -15.61 23.07 5.58
N ASN A 121 -15.04 23.64 4.52
CA ASN A 121 -13.60 23.58 4.29
C ASN A 121 -12.89 24.44 5.35
N LEU A 122 -11.98 23.84 6.13
CA LEU A 122 -11.29 24.51 7.23
C LEU A 122 -10.01 25.22 6.79
N THR A 123 -9.34 24.71 5.79
CA THR A 123 -8.02 25.17 5.36
C THR A 123 -8.11 26.03 4.11
N HIS A 124 -8.87 25.62 3.11
CA HIS A 124 -9.19 26.35 1.89
C HIS A 124 -7.96 26.98 1.23
N THR A 125 -6.96 26.17 0.96
CA THR A 125 -5.69 26.60 0.36
C THR A 125 -5.55 26.04 -1.06
N ASP A 126 -4.99 26.81 -2.00
CA ASP A 126 -4.87 26.37 -3.40
C ASP A 126 -3.63 25.50 -3.64
N ASP A 127 -2.54 25.83 -2.96
CA ASP A 127 -1.20 25.25 -3.21
C ASP A 127 -0.62 24.49 -2.00
N ILE A 128 -1.48 24.05 -1.09
CA ILE A 128 -1.04 23.32 0.10
C ILE A 128 -1.91 22.07 0.23
N SER A 129 -1.26 20.94 0.50
CA SER A 129 -1.92 19.69 0.84
C SER A 129 -1.92 19.52 2.35
N GLU A 130 -3.11 19.40 2.96
CA GLU A 130 -3.29 19.18 4.40
C GLU A 130 -3.90 17.81 4.65
N SER A 131 -3.32 17.08 5.61
CA SER A 131 -3.75 15.72 5.94
C SER A 131 -3.46 15.34 7.40
N ASP A 132 -3.78 14.12 7.78
CA ASP A 132 -3.45 13.51 9.07
C ASP A 132 -3.94 14.28 10.30
N SER A 133 -5.19 14.72 10.28
CA SER A 133 -5.80 15.49 11.37
C SER A 133 -5.83 14.76 12.71
N LYS A 134 -5.36 15.40 13.78
CA LYS A 134 -5.41 14.87 15.16
C LYS A 134 -5.76 15.95 16.17
N PHE A 135 -6.90 15.83 16.83
CA PHE A 135 -7.27 16.75 17.91
C PHE A 135 -6.35 16.68 19.11
N SER A 136 -6.06 17.83 19.70
CA SER A 136 -5.46 17.92 21.03
C SER A 136 -6.39 17.35 22.09
N PRO A 137 -5.88 16.93 23.27
CA PRO A 137 -6.71 16.34 24.34
C PRO A 137 -7.88 17.25 24.80
N ASN A 138 -7.69 18.58 24.74
CA ASN A 138 -8.73 19.54 25.10
C ASN A 138 -9.66 19.94 23.93
N GLY A 139 -9.45 19.39 22.72
CA GLY A 139 -10.24 19.65 21.53
C GLY A 139 -10.12 21.04 20.92
N GLN A 140 -9.18 21.89 21.38
CA GLN A 140 -9.05 23.28 20.92
C GLN A 140 -8.11 23.43 19.72
N THR A 141 -7.24 22.48 19.49
CA THR A 141 -6.21 22.52 18.44
C THR A 141 -6.21 21.21 17.67
N VAL A 142 -5.99 21.27 16.36
CA VAL A 142 -5.81 20.09 15.51
C VAL A 142 -4.38 20.14 14.97
N ALA A 143 -3.61 19.08 15.20
CA ALA A 143 -2.35 18.87 14.51
C ALA A 143 -2.64 18.32 13.11
N ILE A 144 -1.96 18.84 12.10
CA ILE A 144 -2.13 18.47 10.70
C ILE A 144 -0.76 18.34 10.03
N THR A 145 -0.69 17.49 9.03
CA THR A 145 0.40 17.49 8.05
C THR A 145 0.18 18.67 7.10
N TRP A 146 1.24 19.43 6.84
CA TRP A 146 1.22 20.65 6.04
C TRP A 146 2.29 20.59 4.96
N LYS A 147 1.90 20.43 3.70
CA LYS A 147 2.83 20.33 2.57
C LYS A 147 2.48 21.34 1.50
N PRO A 148 3.17 22.51 1.42
CA PRO A 148 3.09 23.39 0.25
C PRO A 148 3.51 22.63 -1.01
N LYS A 149 2.86 22.90 -2.14
CA LYS A 149 3.10 22.25 -3.43
C LYS A 149 4.58 22.29 -3.84
N GLU A 150 5.21 23.43 -3.64
CA GLU A 150 6.63 23.63 -3.98
C GLU A 150 7.61 23.10 -2.90
N SER A 151 7.10 22.63 -1.77
CA SER A 151 7.95 22.05 -0.73
C SER A 151 8.26 20.60 -1.04
N PRO A 152 9.54 20.21 -1.00
CA PRO A 152 9.90 18.80 -1.15
C PRO A 152 9.48 17.94 0.05
N VAL A 153 9.14 18.54 1.19
CA VAL A 153 8.89 17.81 2.43
C VAL A 153 7.69 18.41 3.20
N PRO A 154 6.89 17.57 3.86
CA PRO A 154 5.83 18.00 4.77
C PRO A 154 6.39 18.41 6.13
N ASP A 155 5.68 19.34 6.75
CA ASP A 155 5.84 19.80 8.12
C ASP A 155 4.59 19.48 8.96
N ILE A 156 4.67 19.68 10.28
CA ILE A 156 3.53 19.66 11.18
C ILE A 156 3.04 21.09 11.41
N ALA A 157 1.77 21.33 11.19
CA ALA A 157 1.11 22.58 11.54
C ALA A 157 0.01 22.36 12.57
N LEU A 158 -0.40 23.44 13.21
CA LEU A 158 -1.47 23.47 14.21
C LEU A 158 -2.59 24.39 13.73
N LEU A 159 -3.77 23.83 13.60
CA LEU A 159 -5.00 24.52 13.28
C LEU A 159 -5.76 24.83 14.58
N ASP A 160 -6.00 26.08 14.88
CA ASP A 160 -6.90 26.48 15.96
C ASP A 160 -8.36 26.20 15.57
N TRP A 161 -9.03 25.37 16.36
CA TRP A 161 -10.36 24.89 16.02
C TRP A 161 -11.44 25.99 15.92
N GLN A 162 -11.34 27.03 16.74
CA GLN A 162 -12.33 28.10 16.76
C GLN A 162 -12.05 29.17 15.71
N THR A 163 -10.80 29.63 15.63
CA THR A 163 -10.42 30.75 14.76
C THR A 163 -10.03 30.31 13.36
N ARG A 164 -9.81 28.99 13.15
CA ARG A 164 -9.32 28.38 11.90
C ARG A 164 -7.96 28.90 11.44
N LYS A 165 -7.21 29.52 12.33
CA LYS A 165 -5.85 29.95 12.01
C LYS A 165 -4.89 28.79 12.07
N VAL A 166 -4.07 28.69 11.04
CA VAL A 166 -2.99 27.69 10.96
C VAL A 166 -1.68 28.36 11.30
N ARG A 167 -0.84 27.66 12.07
CA ARG A 167 0.56 28.00 12.31
C ARG A 167 1.45 26.79 12.20
N ASN A 168 2.59 26.91 11.54
CA ASN A 168 3.57 25.84 11.49
C ASN A 168 4.19 25.62 12.88
N LEU A 169 4.27 24.36 13.30
CA LEU A 169 4.95 23.93 14.51
C LEU A 169 6.37 23.51 14.21
N THR A 170 6.57 22.77 13.13
CA THR A 170 7.89 22.46 12.59
C THR A 170 8.17 23.33 11.38
N LYS A 171 9.44 23.47 11.05
CA LYS A 171 9.91 24.13 9.85
C LYS A 171 11.18 23.44 9.40
N GLU A 172 11.02 22.45 8.55
CA GLU A 172 12.16 21.67 8.06
C GLU A 172 13.05 22.54 7.17
N GLN A 173 14.33 22.60 7.51
CA GLN A 173 15.32 23.37 6.75
C GLN A 173 16.04 22.50 5.70
N SER A 174 16.10 21.21 5.95
CA SER A 174 16.68 20.25 5.03
C SER A 174 15.62 19.80 4.04
N LYS A 175 15.98 19.70 2.77
CA LYS A 175 15.07 19.24 1.70
C LYS A 175 14.93 17.72 1.65
N ASP A 176 15.58 17.01 2.54
CA ASP A 176 15.71 15.56 2.56
C ASP A 176 15.18 14.89 3.84
N HIS A 177 14.53 15.64 4.72
CA HIS A 177 13.82 15.10 5.88
C HIS A 177 12.37 15.59 5.93
N LEU A 178 11.51 14.78 6.49
CA LEU A 178 10.09 15.08 6.65
C LEU A 178 9.62 14.78 8.08
N TRP A 179 8.63 15.55 8.53
CA TRP A 179 7.96 15.37 9.80
C TRP A 179 6.65 14.64 9.65
N SER A 180 6.35 13.73 10.58
CA SER A 180 5.03 13.12 10.72
C SER A 180 4.58 13.12 12.18
N PHE A 181 3.34 13.53 12.41
CA PHE A 181 2.72 13.56 13.73
C PHE A 181 2.41 12.14 14.22
N ILE A 182 2.60 11.88 15.51
CA ILE A 182 2.28 10.60 16.15
C ILE A 182 1.22 10.76 17.24
N ALA A 183 1.50 11.57 18.27
CA ALA A 183 0.60 11.70 19.39
C ALA A 183 0.78 13.05 20.10
N TRP A 184 -0.29 13.53 20.72
CA TRP A 184 -0.23 14.57 21.75
C TRP A 184 0.20 13.96 23.08
N SER A 185 0.97 14.73 23.89
CA SER A 185 1.11 14.40 25.31
C SER A 185 -0.24 14.54 26.02
N PRO A 186 -0.52 13.77 27.10
CA PRO A 186 -1.81 13.84 27.80
C PRO A 186 -2.19 15.24 28.30
N ASP A 187 -1.21 16.08 28.63
CA ASP A 187 -1.40 17.49 29.05
C ASP A 187 -1.54 18.48 27.89
N GLY A 188 -1.37 18.01 26.65
CA GLY A 188 -1.44 18.85 25.44
C GLY A 188 -0.27 19.83 25.26
N ASN A 189 0.77 19.76 26.09
CA ASN A 189 1.88 20.71 26.03
C ASN A 189 2.99 20.30 25.05
N SER A 190 3.02 19.03 24.64
CA SER A 190 3.98 18.49 23.68
C SER A 190 3.31 17.63 22.63
N ILE A 191 3.99 17.48 21.50
CA ILE A 191 3.70 16.54 20.44
C ILE A 191 4.86 15.58 20.31
N TYR A 192 4.57 14.30 20.06
CA TYR A 192 5.55 13.31 19.60
C TYR A 192 5.45 13.18 18.09
N ALA A 193 6.59 13.13 17.42
CA ALA A 193 6.67 13.10 15.97
C ALA A 193 7.86 12.24 15.50
N ASN A 194 7.75 11.68 14.31
CA ASN A 194 8.89 11.09 13.61
C ASN A 194 9.50 12.14 12.68
N ARG A 195 10.83 12.19 12.61
CA ARG A 195 11.60 12.94 11.61
C ARG A 195 12.41 11.93 10.81
N ARG A 196 12.09 11.78 9.52
CA ARG A 196 12.60 10.73 8.65
C ARG A 196 13.30 11.32 7.42
N ASP A 197 14.42 10.71 6.99
CA ASP A 197 15.03 11.01 5.71
C ASP A 197 14.14 10.57 4.53
N SER A 198 14.25 11.26 3.40
CA SER A 198 13.50 10.93 2.18
C SER A 198 13.84 9.54 1.63
N GLY A 199 15.06 9.07 1.87
CA GLY A 199 15.54 7.73 1.53
C GLY A 199 14.97 6.60 2.39
N ARG A 200 14.22 6.93 3.44
CA ARG A 200 13.62 5.99 4.41
C ARG A 200 14.62 5.07 5.10
N THR A 201 15.86 5.53 5.23
CA THR A 201 16.97 4.76 5.81
C THR A 201 17.33 5.20 7.22
N ASP A 202 16.86 6.38 7.60
CA ASP A 202 17.12 6.99 8.90
C ASP A 202 15.86 7.69 9.43
N THR A 203 15.50 7.44 10.69
CA THR A 203 14.34 8.06 11.33
C THR A 203 14.57 8.17 12.82
N ASP A 204 14.31 9.35 13.37
CA ASP A 204 14.33 9.61 14.80
C ASP A 204 12.95 10.00 15.32
N VAL A 205 12.72 9.71 16.61
CA VAL A 205 11.54 10.13 17.35
C VAL A 205 11.84 11.40 18.12
N TYR A 206 10.98 12.39 17.99
CA TYR A 206 11.12 13.70 18.66
C TYR A 206 9.95 13.99 19.59
N ARG A 207 10.24 14.75 20.66
CA ARG A 207 9.28 15.49 21.45
C ARG A 207 9.36 16.96 21.07
N ILE A 208 8.21 17.59 20.76
CA ILE A 208 8.14 18.98 20.31
C ILE A 208 7.22 19.76 21.23
N GLY A 209 7.71 20.86 21.83
CA GLY A 209 6.92 21.74 22.69
C GLY A 209 5.92 22.56 21.88
N VAL A 210 4.63 22.44 22.19
CA VAL A 210 3.55 23.08 21.42
C VAL A 210 3.62 24.61 21.41
N LYS A 211 3.99 25.22 22.56
CA LYS A 211 4.09 26.70 22.70
C LYS A 211 5.45 27.22 22.22
N THR A 212 6.52 26.48 22.46
CA THR A 212 7.89 26.94 22.25
C THR A 212 8.48 26.52 20.91
N GLY A 213 7.95 25.46 20.29
CA GLY A 213 8.56 24.82 19.13
C GLY A 213 9.89 24.12 19.45
N SER A 214 10.26 23.99 20.74
CA SER A 214 11.49 23.30 21.14
C SER A 214 11.44 21.83 20.73
N GLN A 215 12.52 21.33 20.15
CA GLN A 215 12.62 19.95 19.63
C GLN A 215 13.65 19.17 20.45
N GLU A 216 13.28 17.98 20.90
CA GLU A 216 14.14 17.06 21.63
C GLU A 216 14.14 15.70 20.94
N ASN A 217 15.31 15.26 20.47
CA ASN A 217 15.49 13.94 19.88
C ASN A 217 15.53 12.87 20.99
N LEU A 218 14.60 11.92 20.94
CA LEU A 218 14.48 10.85 21.95
C LEU A 218 15.27 9.58 21.56
N THR A 219 15.67 9.44 20.30
CA THR A 219 16.33 8.25 19.76
C THR A 219 17.65 8.57 19.09
N ALA A 220 18.30 9.67 19.47
CA ALA A 220 19.57 10.10 18.88
C ALA A 220 20.59 8.96 18.82
N HIS A 221 21.16 8.71 17.64
CA HIS A 221 22.06 7.60 17.37
C HIS A 221 23.13 7.99 16.34
N GLN A 222 24.11 7.10 16.15
CA GLN A 222 25.10 7.23 15.09
C GLN A 222 24.79 6.26 13.94
N GLY A 223 25.08 6.68 12.71
CA GLY A 223 24.80 5.89 11.51
C GLY A 223 23.35 6.02 11.07
N LYS A 224 22.90 5.07 10.24
CA LYS A 224 21.53 5.02 9.73
C LYS A 224 20.75 3.92 10.42
N THR A 225 19.72 4.31 11.14
CA THR A 225 18.81 3.40 11.85
C THR A 225 17.41 4.01 11.84
N VAL A 226 16.43 3.18 11.62
CA VAL A 226 15.02 3.60 11.68
C VAL A 226 14.49 3.37 13.09
N TYR A 227 13.98 4.45 13.72
CA TYR A 227 13.15 4.42 14.91
C TYR A 227 11.84 5.13 14.62
N ILE A 228 10.75 4.39 14.43
CA ILE A 228 9.43 4.93 14.11
C ILE A 228 8.50 4.71 15.31
N ALA A 229 8.02 5.78 15.91
CA ALA A 229 6.95 5.71 16.90
C ALA A 229 5.59 5.57 16.20
N SER A 230 4.68 4.83 16.83
CA SER A 230 3.31 4.64 16.36
C SER A 230 2.25 5.09 17.37
N SER A 231 2.53 4.99 18.67
CA SER A 231 1.57 5.28 19.72
C SER A 231 2.26 5.64 21.02
N LEU A 232 1.59 6.50 21.80
CA LEU A 232 1.98 6.87 23.15
C LEU A 232 1.07 6.14 24.16
N SER A 233 1.65 5.61 25.24
CA SER A 233 0.88 5.05 26.35
C SER A 233 0.02 6.13 27.03
N HIS A 234 -1.11 5.73 27.62
CA HIS A 234 -2.07 6.63 28.25
C HIS A 234 -1.45 7.49 29.38
N ASP A 235 -0.48 6.94 30.11
CA ASP A 235 0.27 7.66 31.16
C ASP A 235 1.34 8.61 30.61
N GLY A 236 1.53 8.68 29.30
CA GLY A 236 2.50 9.55 28.64
C GLY A 236 3.96 9.17 28.82
N ARG A 237 4.27 7.95 29.31
CA ARG A 237 5.64 7.55 29.70
C ARG A 237 6.34 6.67 28.68
N THR A 238 5.62 5.99 27.84
CA THR A 238 6.17 4.98 26.93
C THR A 238 5.68 5.19 25.52
N LEU A 239 6.57 5.17 24.53
CA LEU A 239 6.24 5.10 23.12
C LEU A 239 6.38 3.65 22.64
N LEU A 240 5.42 3.21 21.84
CA LEU A 240 5.52 1.99 21.07
C LEU A 240 6.23 2.34 19.77
N ILE A 241 7.34 1.68 19.49
CA ILE A 241 8.21 2.00 18.36
C ILE A 241 8.54 0.75 17.54
N VAL A 242 8.97 0.97 16.30
CA VAL A 242 9.66 -0.01 15.47
C VAL A 242 11.11 0.41 15.32
N SER A 243 12.02 -0.56 15.35
CA SER A 243 13.43 -0.35 15.00
C SER A 243 13.93 -1.43 14.07
N ASN A 244 14.72 -1.03 13.07
CA ASN A 244 15.37 -1.94 12.12
C ASN A 244 16.82 -2.26 12.47
N LYS A 245 17.26 -1.95 13.69
CA LYS A 245 18.66 -2.09 14.14
C LYS A 245 19.22 -3.52 13.99
N THR A 246 18.36 -4.53 14.00
CA THR A 246 18.75 -5.96 13.82
C THR A 246 18.76 -6.42 12.36
N GLY A 247 18.50 -5.51 11.41
CA GLY A 247 18.35 -5.83 10.00
C GLY A 247 16.91 -6.11 9.57
N PHE A 248 15.98 -6.24 10.52
CA PHE A 248 14.55 -6.41 10.32
C PHE A 248 13.78 -5.44 11.21
N ASN A 249 12.60 -5.01 10.77
CA ASN A 249 11.74 -4.19 11.60
C ASN A 249 11.22 -4.99 12.79
N ASN A 250 11.62 -4.60 13.98
CA ASN A 250 11.20 -5.20 15.23
C ASN A 250 10.53 -4.16 16.14
N VAL A 251 9.49 -4.59 16.84
CA VAL A 251 8.73 -3.74 17.79
C VAL A 251 9.49 -3.64 19.12
N ALA A 252 9.50 -2.45 19.69
CA ALA A 252 10.09 -2.16 20.98
C ALA A 252 9.27 -1.12 21.76
N LEU A 253 9.53 -1.01 23.06
CA LEU A 253 9.02 0.01 23.96
C LEU A 253 10.14 1.00 24.29
N LEU A 254 9.91 2.29 24.06
CA LEU A 254 10.81 3.39 24.42
C LEU A 254 10.28 4.09 25.68
N ASP A 255 10.99 3.98 26.78
CA ASP A 255 10.75 4.79 27.98
C ASP A 255 11.23 6.22 27.72
N ILE A 256 10.33 7.19 27.83
CA ILE A 256 10.60 8.59 27.44
C ILE A 256 11.56 9.27 28.42
N ALA A 257 11.49 8.94 29.72
CA ALA A 257 12.26 9.63 30.76
C ALA A 257 13.75 9.24 30.72
N ASN A 258 14.03 7.94 30.60
CA ASN A 258 15.39 7.43 30.61
C ASN A 258 15.92 7.00 29.25
N ARG A 259 15.07 7.07 28.21
CA ARG A 259 15.38 6.70 26.80
C ARG A 259 15.76 5.23 26.61
N LYS A 260 15.37 4.39 27.55
CA LYS A 260 15.60 2.95 27.45
C LYS A 260 14.68 2.32 26.42
N ILE A 261 15.26 1.60 25.49
CA ILE A 261 14.53 0.80 24.48
C ILE A 261 14.52 -0.65 24.94
N THR A 262 13.31 -1.22 25.09
CA THR A 262 13.09 -2.62 25.49
C THR A 262 12.45 -3.36 24.31
N PRO A 263 13.11 -4.38 23.73
CA PRO A 263 12.55 -5.16 22.62
C PRO A 263 11.24 -5.87 23.00
N VAL A 264 10.28 -5.87 22.09
CA VAL A 264 9.03 -6.63 22.17
C VAL A 264 9.11 -7.85 21.26
N THR A 265 9.64 -7.68 20.04
CA THR A 265 9.88 -8.76 19.09
C THR A 265 11.37 -8.88 18.79
N ASP A 266 11.77 -10.08 18.42
CA ASP A 266 13.08 -10.41 17.86
C ASP A 266 12.83 -11.46 16.77
N THR A 267 12.69 -11.01 15.53
CA THR A 267 12.26 -11.86 14.41
C THR A 267 13.07 -11.52 13.17
N GLN A 268 13.19 -12.50 12.28
CA GLN A 268 13.69 -12.34 10.90
C GLN A 268 12.55 -12.07 9.88
N TRP A 269 11.38 -11.71 10.39
CA TRP A 269 10.26 -11.18 9.64
C TRP A 269 10.02 -9.72 10.00
N GLU A 270 9.13 -9.04 9.28
CA GLU A 270 8.82 -7.64 9.54
C GLU A 270 7.69 -7.53 10.58
N ALA A 271 7.98 -6.86 11.69
CA ALA A 271 6.98 -6.49 12.68
C ALA A 271 6.61 -5.00 12.56
N ARG A 272 5.35 -4.67 12.81
CA ARG A 272 4.83 -3.31 12.80
C ARG A 272 4.16 -2.99 14.12
N ALA A 273 4.52 -1.88 14.72
CA ALA A 273 3.91 -1.40 15.94
C ALA A 273 2.48 -0.88 15.67
N GLY A 274 1.57 -1.17 16.59
CA GLY A 274 0.19 -0.69 16.57
C GLY A 274 -0.05 0.41 17.59
N ASN A 275 -1.09 0.25 18.41
CA ASN A 275 -1.51 1.25 19.39
C ASN A 275 -1.60 0.67 20.79
N PHE A 276 -1.40 1.54 21.79
CA PHE A 276 -1.81 1.25 23.16
C PHE A 276 -3.34 1.31 23.29
N ALA A 277 -3.89 0.41 24.10
CA ALA A 277 -5.30 0.48 24.51
C ALA A 277 -5.50 1.66 25.48
N PRO A 278 -6.66 2.34 25.44
CA PRO A 278 -6.99 3.37 26.41
C PRO A 278 -6.94 2.84 27.84
N GLY A 279 -6.26 3.57 28.73
CA GLY A 279 -6.25 3.31 30.17
C GLY A 279 -5.49 2.07 30.64
N GLY A 280 -4.73 1.38 29.78
CA GLY A 280 -4.09 0.11 30.14
C GLY A 280 -2.64 -0.05 29.71
N SER A 281 -2.08 -1.22 30.06
CA SER A 281 -0.76 -1.70 29.66
C SER A 281 -0.75 -2.45 28.31
N LEU A 282 -1.96 -2.80 27.82
CA LEU A 282 -2.15 -3.55 26.59
C LEU A 282 -1.82 -2.71 25.36
N PHE A 283 -1.18 -3.33 24.38
CA PHE A 283 -0.92 -2.75 23.07
C PHE A 283 -1.03 -3.81 21.96
N THR A 284 -1.17 -3.35 20.72
CA THR A 284 -1.17 -4.21 19.54
C THR A 284 0.14 -4.10 18.77
N TYR A 285 0.50 -5.19 18.09
CA TYR A 285 1.49 -5.19 17.03
C TYR A 285 1.13 -6.21 15.96
N LEU A 286 1.71 -6.06 14.79
CA LEU A 286 1.46 -6.89 13.62
C LEU A 286 2.77 -7.59 13.22
N MET A 287 2.66 -8.85 12.79
CA MET A 287 3.74 -9.61 12.20
C MET A 287 3.41 -9.89 10.73
N ASN A 288 4.28 -9.50 9.82
CA ASN A 288 4.20 -9.88 8.41
C ASN A 288 5.13 -11.06 8.16
N GLN A 289 4.54 -12.20 7.88
CA GLN A 289 5.25 -13.43 7.53
C GLN A 289 4.97 -13.76 6.07
N ASP A 290 5.93 -13.44 5.22
CA ASP A 290 5.91 -13.81 3.81
C ASP A 290 4.63 -13.38 3.05
N GLY A 291 4.19 -12.15 3.26
CA GLY A 291 3.01 -11.59 2.60
C GLY A 291 1.68 -11.88 3.28
N ARG A 292 1.67 -12.60 4.40
CA ARG A 292 0.53 -12.76 5.30
C ARG A 292 0.77 -12.07 6.62
N THR A 293 -0.27 -11.49 7.20
CA THR A 293 -0.12 -10.71 8.43
C THR A 293 -0.98 -11.24 9.55
N GLU A 294 -0.46 -11.14 10.76
CA GLU A 294 -1.11 -11.57 11.98
C GLU A 294 -1.03 -10.47 13.04
N ILE A 295 -2.11 -10.31 13.81
CA ILE A 295 -2.18 -9.37 14.93
C ILE A 295 -1.82 -10.07 16.22
N TYR A 296 -1.07 -9.38 17.06
CA TYR A 296 -0.71 -9.78 18.41
C TYR A 296 -1.09 -8.70 19.41
N PHE A 297 -1.49 -9.13 20.60
CA PHE A 297 -1.51 -8.29 21.78
C PHE A 297 -0.20 -8.45 22.55
N GLY A 298 0.34 -7.35 23.01
CA GLY A 298 1.41 -7.29 23.99
C GLY A 298 0.93 -6.58 25.25
N ASP A 299 1.44 -6.98 26.40
CA ASP A 299 1.19 -6.30 27.67
C ASP A 299 2.51 -5.80 28.25
N ARG A 300 2.58 -4.49 28.52
CA ARG A 300 3.80 -3.81 28.97
C ARG A 300 4.26 -4.24 30.37
N GLU A 301 3.31 -4.56 31.25
CA GLU A 301 3.59 -4.88 32.65
C GLU A 301 3.92 -6.36 32.84
N SER A 302 3.09 -7.25 32.28
CA SER A 302 3.27 -8.70 32.41
C SER A 302 4.24 -9.30 31.40
N ASN A 303 4.65 -8.54 30.39
CA ASN A 303 5.45 -8.99 29.24
C ASN A 303 4.79 -10.15 28.45
N ARG A 304 3.48 -10.32 28.59
CA ARG A 304 2.71 -11.35 27.88
C ARG A 304 2.54 -10.97 26.41
N ARG A 305 2.53 -11.99 25.55
CA ARG A 305 2.24 -11.87 24.12
C ARG A 305 1.15 -12.86 23.75
N GLU A 306 0.19 -12.43 22.96
CA GLU A 306 -0.95 -13.28 22.55
C GLU A 306 -1.34 -12.98 21.11
N ARG A 307 -1.43 -14.03 20.29
CA ARG A 307 -1.88 -13.93 18.90
C ARG A 307 -3.41 -13.83 18.86
N VAL A 308 -3.92 -12.90 18.07
CA VAL A 308 -5.33 -12.82 17.70
C VAL A 308 -5.59 -13.87 16.62
N ARG A 309 -6.53 -14.77 16.85
CA ARG A 309 -6.87 -15.82 15.87
C ARG A 309 -7.80 -15.24 14.81
N PHE A 310 -7.33 -15.22 13.58
CA PHE A 310 -8.05 -14.82 12.38
C PHE A 310 -7.76 -15.82 11.25
N PRO A 311 -8.59 -15.89 10.18
CA PRO A 311 -8.27 -16.66 8.98
C PRO A 311 -6.95 -16.23 8.35
N GLU A 312 -6.36 -17.08 7.50
CA GLU A 312 -5.16 -16.72 6.73
C GLU A 312 -5.47 -15.59 5.75
N GLY A 313 -4.48 -14.74 5.51
CA GLY A 313 -4.57 -13.59 4.63
C GLY A 313 -3.86 -12.36 5.19
N LEU A 314 -4.35 -11.22 4.82
CA LEU A 314 -3.89 -9.93 5.31
C LEU A 314 -4.84 -9.44 6.41
N THR A 315 -4.41 -9.60 7.66
CA THR A 315 -5.15 -9.13 8.84
C THR A 315 -4.37 -8.00 9.50
N TYR A 316 -5.00 -6.85 9.71
CA TYR A 316 -4.34 -5.69 10.32
C TYR A 316 -5.31 -4.90 11.20
N PHE A 317 -4.78 -4.25 12.23
CA PHE A 317 -5.55 -3.30 13.02
C PHE A 317 -5.78 -2.03 12.19
N SER A 318 -6.97 -1.50 12.25
CA SER A 318 -7.38 -0.33 11.47
C SER A 318 -8.19 0.61 12.36
N GLY A 319 -7.84 1.88 12.38
CA GLY A 319 -8.57 2.90 13.14
C GLY A 319 -7.78 4.19 13.31
N ASN A 320 -8.45 5.31 13.15
CA ASN A 320 -7.89 6.65 13.29
C ASN A 320 -8.65 7.41 14.39
N PRO A 321 -8.03 7.95 15.44
CA PRO A 321 -6.60 7.89 15.77
C PRO A 321 -6.15 6.57 16.38
N SER A 322 -7.05 5.66 16.72
CA SER A 322 -6.75 4.37 17.33
C SER A 322 -7.73 3.29 16.86
N PRO A 323 -7.29 2.05 16.66
CA PRO A 323 -8.19 0.93 16.39
C PRO A 323 -8.99 0.47 17.61
N PHE A 324 -8.57 0.83 18.84
CA PHE A 324 -9.31 0.50 20.05
C PHE A 324 -10.54 1.39 20.20
N SER A 325 -11.63 0.79 20.70
CA SER A 325 -12.78 1.55 21.18
C SER A 325 -12.36 2.51 22.32
N PRO A 326 -13.10 3.60 22.56
CA PRO A 326 -12.80 4.52 23.66
C PRO A 326 -12.78 3.84 25.05
N SER A 327 -13.58 2.78 25.23
CA SER A 327 -13.58 1.93 26.44
C SER A 327 -12.39 0.97 26.53
N GLY A 328 -11.66 0.75 25.44
CA GLY A 328 -10.52 -0.17 25.38
C GLY A 328 -10.86 -1.66 25.38
N ASP A 329 -12.14 -2.02 25.24
CA ASP A 329 -12.63 -3.40 25.29
C ASP A 329 -12.86 -4.04 23.92
N ARG A 330 -12.80 -3.23 22.83
CA ARG A 330 -12.99 -3.67 21.45
C ARG A 330 -11.88 -3.14 20.55
N LEU A 331 -11.55 -3.91 19.51
CA LEU A 331 -10.53 -3.56 18.51
C LEU A 331 -11.12 -3.62 17.10
N LEU A 332 -10.94 -2.58 16.30
CA LEU A 332 -11.21 -2.61 14.87
C LEU A 332 -10.09 -3.35 14.14
N ILE A 333 -10.49 -4.30 13.32
CA ILE A 333 -9.62 -5.12 12.47
C ILE A 333 -10.13 -5.01 11.04
N ALA A 334 -9.22 -4.83 10.09
CA ALA A 334 -9.50 -5.09 8.69
C ALA A 334 -8.88 -6.43 8.31
N HIS A 335 -9.64 -7.22 7.55
CA HIS A 335 -9.19 -8.53 7.06
C HIS A 335 -9.60 -8.72 5.61
N GLN A 336 -8.67 -9.26 4.83
CA GLN A 336 -8.87 -9.69 3.45
C GLN A 336 -7.94 -10.85 3.11
N SER A 337 -8.23 -11.52 2.00
CA SER A 337 -7.34 -12.52 1.40
C SER A 337 -7.54 -12.53 -0.11
N SER A 338 -6.78 -13.33 -0.83
CA SER A 338 -6.99 -13.55 -2.27
C SER A 338 -8.42 -14.01 -2.62
N GLN A 339 -9.15 -14.58 -1.66
CA GLN A 339 -10.53 -15.07 -1.84
C GLN A 339 -11.60 -14.20 -1.19
N GLN A 340 -11.21 -13.20 -0.42
CA GLN A 340 -12.13 -12.36 0.34
C GLN A 340 -11.73 -10.89 0.25
N PRO A 341 -12.63 -10.00 -0.22
CA PRO A 341 -12.43 -8.56 -0.17
C PRO A 341 -12.20 -8.05 1.25
N SER A 342 -11.61 -6.86 1.38
CA SER A 342 -11.38 -6.23 2.67
C SER A 342 -12.69 -5.88 3.35
N ASP A 343 -12.88 -6.40 4.57
CA ASP A 343 -13.98 -6.06 5.45
C ASP A 343 -13.49 -5.62 6.82
N LEU A 344 -14.30 -4.79 7.48
CA LEU A 344 -14.09 -4.39 8.87
C LEU A 344 -14.73 -5.39 9.83
N TRP A 345 -14.03 -5.64 10.92
CA TRP A 345 -14.41 -6.52 12.00
C TRP A 345 -14.20 -5.81 13.33
N ILE A 346 -15.04 -6.11 14.29
CA ILE A 346 -14.85 -5.74 15.70
C ILE A 346 -14.45 -6.99 16.45
N TYR A 347 -13.28 -6.96 17.08
CA TYR A 347 -12.81 -8.00 17.96
C TYR A 347 -13.07 -7.61 19.42
N ASP A 348 -13.92 -8.36 20.11
CA ASP A 348 -14.22 -8.16 21.52
C ASP A 348 -13.14 -8.81 22.38
N LEU A 349 -12.48 -8.02 23.23
CA LEU A 349 -11.35 -8.46 24.03
C LEU A 349 -11.75 -9.39 25.20
N HIS A 350 -12.98 -9.33 25.68
CA HIS A 350 -13.47 -10.18 26.76
C HIS A 350 -13.86 -11.56 26.25
N SER A 351 -14.71 -11.61 25.24
CA SER A 351 -15.17 -12.85 24.63
C SER A 351 -14.15 -13.49 23.68
N ARG A 352 -13.18 -12.68 23.19
CA ARG A 352 -12.17 -13.04 22.17
C ARG A 352 -12.78 -13.51 20.84
N LYS A 353 -13.90 -12.90 20.47
CA LYS A 353 -14.62 -13.24 19.25
C LYS A 353 -14.63 -12.05 18.28
N PRO A 354 -14.37 -12.28 17.00
CA PRO A 354 -14.60 -11.29 15.95
C PRO A 354 -16.07 -11.24 15.56
N MET A 355 -16.58 -10.05 15.27
CA MET A 355 -17.87 -9.77 14.63
C MET A 355 -17.62 -9.01 13.36
N GLN A 356 -18.09 -9.53 12.23
CA GLN A 356 -17.99 -8.82 10.96
C GLN A 356 -18.93 -7.62 10.95
N LEU A 357 -18.38 -6.44 10.60
CA LEU A 357 -19.10 -5.16 10.60
C LEU A 357 -19.56 -4.77 9.20
N THR A 358 -18.75 -5.07 8.17
CA THR A 358 -19.05 -4.74 6.77
C THR A 358 -19.04 -5.98 5.90
N TYR A 359 -19.72 -5.89 4.75
CA TYR A 359 -19.84 -6.97 3.76
C TYR A 359 -19.57 -6.41 2.38
N SER A 360 -18.32 -6.48 1.95
CA SER A 360 -17.82 -5.81 0.73
C SER A 360 -18.07 -6.61 -0.55
N ALA A 361 -18.11 -7.94 -0.46
CA ALA A 361 -18.40 -8.79 -1.62
C ALA A 361 -19.84 -8.65 -2.09
N LEU A 362 -20.06 -8.75 -3.41
CA LEU A 362 -21.39 -8.93 -3.97
C LEU A 362 -21.93 -10.34 -3.64
N ALA A 363 -23.24 -10.49 -3.61
CA ALA A 363 -23.88 -11.75 -3.24
C ALA A 363 -23.46 -12.94 -4.13
N ASP A 364 -23.18 -12.70 -5.41
CA ASP A 364 -22.76 -13.72 -6.38
C ASP A 364 -21.26 -13.96 -6.40
N LEU A 365 -20.47 -13.08 -5.78
CA LEU A 365 -19.02 -13.23 -5.67
C LEU A 365 -18.69 -13.92 -4.35
N ASN A 366 -18.72 -15.23 -4.33
CA ASN A 366 -18.31 -16.00 -3.17
C ASN A 366 -16.88 -16.54 -3.30
N SER A 367 -16.26 -16.83 -2.17
CA SER A 367 -14.86 -17.28 -2.09
C SER A 367 -14.59 -18.57 -2.89
N SER A 368 -15.59 -19.43 -3.10
CA SER A 368 -15.41 -20.67 -3.85
C SER A 368 -15.18 -20.46 -5.35
N LYS A 369 -15.53 -19.28 -5.89
CA LYS A 369 -15.27 -18.91 -7.29
C LYS A 369 -13.87 -18.31 -7.50
N LEU A 370 -13.17 -18.00 -6.43
CA LEU A 370 -11.87 -17.33 -6.44
C LEU A 370 -10.76 -18.33 -6.13
N PRO A 371 -9.77 -18.53 -6.99
CA PRO A 371 -8.60 -19.33 -6.67
C PRO A 371 -7.83 -18.68 -5.51
N ALA A 372 -7.47 -19.49 -4.50
CA ALA A 372 -6.60 -19.03 -3.42
C ALA A 372 -5.18 -18.79 -3.93
N ALA A 373 -4.55 -17.72 -3.46
CA ALA A 373 -3.13 -17.51 -3.68
C ALA A 373 -2.31 -18.57 -2.93
N GLN A 374 -1.28 -19.09 -3.60
CA GLN A 374 -0.29 -19.97 -3.00
C GLN A 374 1.01 -19.17 -2.85
N ILE A 375 1.64 -19.21 -1.67
CA ILE A 375 2.98 -18.66 -1.49
C ILE A 375 3.97 -19.68 -2.04
N VAL A 376 4.76 -19.26 -3.02
CA VAL A 376 5.79 -20.07 -3.67
C VAL A 376 7.15 -19.39 -3.59
N HIS A 377 8.22 -20.19 -3.69
CA HIS A 377 9.58 -19.68 -3.64
C HIS A 377 10.38 -20.25 -4.79
N TYR A 378 11.22 -19.44 -5.42
CA TYR A 378 12.13 -19.88 -6.46
C TYR A 378 13.50 -19.22 -6.32
N LYS A 379 14.53 -19.90 -6.81
CA LYS A 379 15.88 -19.34 -6.87
C LYS A 379 16.02 -18.45 -8.10
N SER A 380 16.49 -17.23 -7.91
CA SER A 380 16.86 -16.32 -8.97
C SER A 380 18.23 -16.72 -9.59
N PHE A 381 18.70 -15.91 -10.56
CA PHE A 381 19.93 -16.14 -11.33
C PHE A 381 21.20 -16.31 -10.47
N ASP A 382 21.24 -15.67 -9.32
CA ASP A 382 22.35 -15.68 -8.36
C ASP A 382 22.15 -16.62 -7.16
N GLY A 383 21.05 -17.38 -7.18
CA GLY A 383 20.67 -18.31 -6.11
C GLY A 383 19.88 -17.66 -4.96
N LYS A 384 19.63 -16.34 -5.02
CA LYS A 384 18.78 -15.64 -4.06
C LYS A 384 17.36 -16.20 -4.11
N MET A 385 16.79 -16.52 -2.93
CA MET A 385 15.42 -17.01 -2.82
C MET A 385 14.44 -15.82 -2.97
N ILE A 386 13.49 -15.96 -3.89
CA ILE A 386 12.42 -14.99 -4.15
C ILE A 386 11.10 -15.62 -3.76
N SER A 387 10.33 -14.94 -2.93
CA SER A 387 8.95 -15.28 -2.61
C SER A 387 7.99 -14.69 -3.63
N ALA A 388 6.92 -15.40 -3.94
CA ALA A 388 5.88 -14.94 -4.84
C ALA A 388 4.50 -15.48 -4.46
N LEU A 389 3.46 -14.75 -4.83
CA LEU A 389 2.10 -15.27 -4.80
C LEU A 389 1.75 -15.83 -6.17
N LEU A 390 1.20 -17.04 -6.19
CA LEU A 390 0.78 -17.77 -7.40
C LEU A 390 -0.71 -18.05 -7.37
N TRP A 391 -1.43 -17.69 -8.43
CA TRP A 391 -2.83 -18.05 -8.65
C TRP A 391 -2.97 -19.00 -9.82
N MET A 392 -3.60 -20.15 -9.55
CA MET A 392 -3.85 -21.18 -10.54
C MET A 392 -5.33 -21.18 -10.96
N PRO A 393 -5.65 -21.15 -12.26
CA PRO A 393 -7.02 -21.39 -12.72
C PRO A 393 -7.56 -22.72 -12.21
N PHE A 394 -8.85 -22.78 -11.92
CA PHE A 394 -9.52 -24.06 -11.65
C PHE A 394 -9.54 -24.96 -12.89
N ASN A 395 -9.55 -26.25 -12.69
CA ASN A 395 -9.69 -27.29 -13.72
C ASN A 395 -8.62 -27.25 -14.83
N LEU A 396 -7.48 -26.57 -14.59
CA LEU A 396 -6.42 -26.45 -15.59
C LEU A 396 -5.69 -27.77 -15.78
N GLN A 397 -5.45 -28.15 -17.02
CA GLN A 397 -4.72 -29.36 -17.38
C GLN A 397 -3.21 -29.08 -17.49
N ARG A 398 -2.37 -29.96 -16.95
CA ARG A 398 -0.91 -29.85 -17.03
C ARG A 398 -0.41 -30.35 -18.40
N ASN A 399 -0.56 -29.54 -19.42
CA ASN A 399 -0.21 -29.88 -20.81
C ASN A 399 0.68 -28.82 -21.49
N GLY A 400 1.14 -27.81 -20.75
CA GLY A 400 2.03 -26.77 -21.25
C GLY A 400 1.41 -25.83 -22.27
N THR A 401 0.08 -25.61 -22.25
CA THR A 401 -0.61 -24.78 -23.25
C THR A 401 -1.21 -23.49 -22.70
N ALA A 402 -1.35 -23.36 -21.37
CA ALA A 402 -1.94 -22.21 -20.74
C ALA A 402 -1.07 -20.94 -20.89
N PRO A 403 -1.67 -19.75 -21.00
CA PRO A 403 -0.95 -18.50 -20.89
C PRO A 403 -0.55 -18.22 -19.43
N GLY A 404 0.61 -17.56 -19.24
CA GLY A 404 1.08 -17.10 -17.95
C GLY A 404 1.22 -15.58 -17.90
N ILE A 405 0.97 -14.98 -16.75
CA ILE A 405 1.14 -13.53 -16.52
C ILE A 405 2.03 -13.31 -15.30
N VAL A 406 3.06 -12.51 -15.47
CA VAL A 406 3.89 -11.98 -14.38
C VAL A 406 3.33 -10.62 -13.97
N LEU A 407 3.18 -10.40 -12.65
CA LEU A 407 2.53 -9.24 -12.05
C LEU A 407 3.53 -8.50 -11.13
N PRO A 408 4.47 -7.70 -11.67
CA PRO A 408 5.37 -6.89 -10.87
C PRO A 408 4.62 -5.85 -10.06
N HIS A 409 4.98 -5.70 -8.77
CA HIS A 409 4.37 -4.71 -7.89
C HIS A 409 5.01 -3.33 -8.03
N GLY A 410 4.29 -2.31 -7.58
CA GLY A 410 4.79 -0.93 -7.49
C GLY A 410 5.78 -0.73 -6.32
N GLY A 411 6.46 0.41 -6.30
CA GLY A 411 7.41 0.74 -5.23
C GLY A 411 8.64 1.51 -5.70
N PRO A 412 9.88 0.93 -5.71
CA PRO A 412 10.29 -0.47 -5.50
C PRO A 412 10.10 -1.01 -4.08
N ALA A 413 10.17 -0.16 -3.05
CA ALA A 413 9.98 -0.56 -1.66
C ALA A 413 8.49 -0.83 -1.36
N GLY A 414 7.94 -1.86 -2.01
CA GLY A 414 6.61 -2.42 -1.87
C GLY A 414 6.65 -3.91 -1.58
N GLN A 415 5.50 -4.55 -1.49
CA GLN A 415 5.36 -6.01 -1.34
C GLN A 415 4.01 -6.46 -1.88
N THR A 416 3.99 -7.54 -2.63
CA THR A 416 2.76 -8.28 -2.91
C THR A 416 2.39 -9.09 -1.67
N LEU A 417 1.19 -8.83 -1.14
CA LEU A 417 0.61 -9.46 0.04
C LEU A 417 -0.59 -10.33 -0.36
N ASP A 418 -1.02 -11.25 0.52
CA ASP A 418 -2.22 -12.07 0.31
C ASP A 418 -3.50 -11.24 0.55
N TYR A 419 -3.75 -10.29 -0.36
CA TYR A 419 -4.94 -9.43 -0.38
C TYR A 419 -5.86 -9.79 -1.57
N PHE A 420 -7.06 -9.22 -1.59
CA PHE A 420 -8.00 -9.37 -2.70
C PHE A 420 -7.51 -8.64 -3.94
N ASN A 421 -6.78 -9.37 -4.79
CA ASN A 421 -6.22 -8.84 -6.02
C ASN A 421 -7.21 -9.03 -7.19
N ARG A 422 -7.91 -7.96 -7.57
CA ARG A 422 -8.90 -7.97 -8.66
C ARG A 422 -8.30 -8.35 -10.01
N TYR A 423 -7.06 -7.94 -10.29
CA TYR A 423 -6.34 -8.27 -11.52
C TYR A 423 -6.03 -9.76 -11.60
N ALA A 424 -5.44 -10.32 -10.54
CA ALA A 424 -5.19 -11.76 -10.48
C ALA A 424 -6.49 -12.56 -10.56
N ALA A 425 -7.55 -12.13 -9.87
CA ALA A 425 -8.86 -12.80 -9.92
C ALA A 425 -9.48 -12.76 -11.32
N ALA A 426 -9.46 -11.60 -12.00
CA ALA A 426 -9.98 -11.44 -13.35
C ALA A 426 -9.24 -12.31 -14.37
N LEU A 427 -7.91 -12.27 -14.36
CA LEU A 427 -7.08 -13.03 -15.29
C LEU A 427 -7.15 -14.54 -15.01
N THR A 428 -7.04 -14.94 -13.73
CA THR A 428 -7.03 -16.36 -13.37
C THR A 428 -8.36 -17.04 -13.65
N SER A 429 -9.50 -16.36 -13.43
CA SER A 429 -10.82 -16.89 -13.78
C SER A 429 -11.00 -17.11 -15.31
N ARG A 430 -10.15 -16.49 -16.12
CA ARG A 430 -10.11 -16.62 -17.58
C ARG A 430 -9.02 -17.57 -18.10
N GLY A 431 -8.39 -18.35 -17.20
CA GLY A 431 -7.44 -19.38 -17.57
C GLY A 431 -5.97 -18.93 -17.64
N TYR A 432 -5.64 -17.74 -17.18
CA TYR A 432 -4.24 -17.28 -17.03
C TYR A 432 -3.64 -17.78 -15.72
N VAL A 433 -2.44 -18.35 -15.76
CA VAL A 433 -1.67 -18.63 -14.55
C VAL A 433 -0.93 -17.36 -14.17
N CYS A 434 -1.20 -16.81 -12.98
CA CYS A 434 -0.65 -15.52 -12.55
C CYS A 434 0.38 -15.71 -11.43
N ILE A 435 1.53 -15.03 -11.53
CA ILE A 435 2.55 -14.98 -10.48
C ILE A 435 2.92 -13.52 -10.18
N ALA A 436 2.95 -13.17 -8.90
CA ALA A 436 3.35 -11.85 -8.43
C ALA A 436 4.55 -11.98 -7.48
N PRO A 437 5.78 -11.81 -7.98
CA PRO A 437 6.98 -11.97 -7.17
C PRO A 437 7.26 -10.76 -6.29
N ASN A 438 7.85 -11.02 -5.13
CA ASN A 438 8.48 -10.02 -4.27
C ASN A 438 9.97 -9.99 -4.61
N VAL A 439 10.31 -9.25 -5.65
CA VAL A 439 11.68 -9.13 -6.17
C VAL A 439 12.61 -8.45 -5.17
N ARG A 440 13.93 -8.61 -5.31
CA ARG A 440 14.89 -7.79 -4.53
C ARG A 440 14.54 -6.30 -4.64
N GLY A 441 14.61 -5.57 -3.53
CA GLY A 441 14.05 -4.22 -3.39
C GLY A 441 12.73 -4.20 -2.65
N SER A 442 12.00 -5.32 -2.58
CA SER A 442 10.74 -5.43 -1.85
C SER A 442 10.93 -5.31 -0.34
N THR A 443 9.92 -4.77 0.34
CA THR A 443 9.80 -4.80 1.80
C THR A 443 9.35 -6.19 2.28
N GLY A 444 9.42 -6.45 3.59
CA GLY A 444 8.95 -7.70 4.18
C GLY A 444 10.03 -8.76 4.41
N TYR A 445 11.23 -8.55 3.89
CA TYR A 445 12.32 -9.54 3.89
C TYR A 445 13.64 -8.99 4.47
N GLY A 446 13.56 -7.91 5.26
CA GLY A 446 14.68 -7.24 5.89
C GLY A 446 15.37 -6.20 5.01
N ILE A 447 16.20 -5.36 5.65
CA ILE A 447 16.84 -4.20 5.01
C ILE A 447 17.77 -4.61 3.87
N ALA A 448 18.57 -5.66 4.08
CA ALA A 448 19.52 -6.12 3.06
C ALA A 448 18.83 -6.56 1.75
N PHE A 449 17.62 -7.12 1.86
CA PHE A 449 16.81 -7.46 0.69
C PHE A 449 16.17 -6.22 0.06
N GLN A 450 15.63 -5.33 0.89
CA GLN A 450 15.02 -4.08 0.44
C GLN A 450 16.00 -3.14 -0.27
N GLU A 451 17.29 -3.15 0.13
CA GLU A 451 18.32 -2.31 -0.48
C GLU A 451 19.07 -2.98 -1.64
N ALA A 452 18.73 -4.23 -1.95
CA ALA A 452 19.49 -5.04 -2.91
C ALA A 452 19.36 -4.60 -4.37
N ASN A 453 18.45 -3.69 -4.70
CA ASN A 453 18.32 -3.09 -6.04
C ASN A 453 18.77 -1.62 -6.11
N LYS A 454 19.28 -1.02 -5.03
CA LYS A 454 19.81 0.34 -5.07
C LYS A 454 20.97 0.43 -6.08
N LYS A 455 20.92 1.45 -6.95
CA LYS A 455 21.83 1.67 -8.08
C LYS A 455 21.84 0.53 -9.12
N ASP A 456 20.86 -0.36 -9.07
CA ASP A 456 20.70 -1.52 -9.97
C ASP A 456 19.24 -1.74 -10.39
N LEU A 457 18.43 -0.66 -10.43
CA LEU A 457 17.02 -0.74 -10.85
C LEU A 457 16.93 -1.28 -12.28
N GLY A 458 16.06 -2.27 -12.52
CA GLY A 458 15.96 -2.97 -13.80
C GLY A 458 17.17 -3.87 -14.10
N GLY A 459 17.95 -4.18 -13.08
CA GLY A 459 19.06 -5.14 -13.12
C GLY A 459 18.69 -6.46 -12.47
N GLY A 460 19.11 -6.67 -11.22
CA GLY A 460 18.84 -7.92 -10.49
C GLY A 460 17.35 -8.14 -10.22
N ASP A 461 16.58 -7.11 -9.95
CA ASP A 461 15.13 -7.16 -9.76
C ASP A 461 14.39 -7.59 -11.05
N LEU A 462 14.81 -7.11 -12.23
CA LEU A 462 14.30 -7.61 -13.51
C LEU A 462 14.62 -9.11 -13.70
N GLN A 463 15.81 -9.55 -13.32
CA GLN A 463 16.14 -10.97 -13.41
C GLN A 463 15.26 -11.82 -12.48
N ASP A 464 14.85 -11.29 -11.32
CA ASP A 464 13.90 -11.98 -10.45
C ASP A 464 12.54 -12.17 -11.15
N GLU A 465 12.04 -11.19 -11.93
CA GLU A 465 10.84 -11.32 -12.78
C GLU A 465 11.02 -12.37 -13.90
N VAL A 466 12.16 -12.37 -14.55
CA VAL A 466 12.50 -13.38 -15.59
C VAL A 466 12.47 -14.79 -15.01
N TYR A 467 12.96 -14.97 -13.79
CA TYR A 467 12.92 -16.25 -13.11
C TYR A 467 11.52 -16.63 -12.62
N ALA A 468 10.65 -15.65 -12.31
CA ALA A 468 9.22 -15.91 -12.10
C ALA A 468 8.56 -16.48 -13.36
N ALA A 469 8.84 -15.90 -14.53
CA ALA A 469 8.35 -16.41 -15.80
C ALA A 469 8.85 -17.86 -16.08
N ARG A 470 10.11 -18.16 -15.75
CA ARG A 470 10.65 -19.54 -15.84
C ARG A 470 9.95 -20.48 -14.88
N PHE A 471 9.73 -20.05 -13.63
CA PHE A 471 8.99 -20.86 -12.64
C PHE A 471 7.59 -21.23 -13.17
N LEU A 472 6.87 -20.30 -13.80
CA LEU A 472 5.57 -20.58 -14.43
C LEU A 472 5.67 -21.69 -15.49
N VAL A 473 6.68 -21.66 -16.36
CA VAL A 473 6.91 -22.70 -17.38
C VAL A 473 7.25 -24.04 -16.73
N ASP A 474 8.09 -24.03 -15.70
CA ASP A 474 8.55 -25.23 -15.00
C ASP A 474 7.44 -25.95 -14.23
N THR A 475 6.30 -25.27 -13.94
CA THR A 475 5.10 -25.92 -13.41
C THR A 475 4.51 -26.96 -14.39
N GLY A 476 4.84 -26.86 -15.68
CA GLY A 476 4.32 -27.73 -16.74
C GLY A 476 2.91 -27.36 -17.22
N TYR A 477 2.31 -26.29 -16.74
CA TYR A 477 1.01 -25.78 -17.21
C TYR A 477 1.15 -24.71 -18.30
N VAL A 478 2.19 -23.87 -18.22
CA VAL A 478 2.32 -22.66 -19.01
C VAL A 478 3.17 -22.87 -20.27
N ASP A 479 2.65 -22.35 -21.40
CA ASP A 479 3.41 -22.27 -22.66
C ASP A 479 4.43 -21.13 -22.58
N LYS A 480 5.72 -21.43 -22.73
CA LYS A 480 6.80 -20.44 -22.76
C LYS A 480 6.65 -19.35 -23.83
N LYS A 481 5.80 -19.55 -24.85
CA LYS A 481 5.52 -18.60 -25.91
C LYS A 481 4.30 -17.70 -25.60
N LYS A 482 3.63 -17.94 -24.47
CA LYS A 482 2.40 -17.24 -24.08
C LYS A 482 2.54 -16.59 -22.70
N ILE A 483 3.67 -15.92 -22.47
CA ILE A 483 3.94 -15.23 -21.20
C ILE A 483 3.75 -13.73 -21.42
N GLY A 484 2.84 -13.15 -20.64
CA GLY A 484 2.62 -11.71 -20.55
C GLY A 484 3.17 -11.14 -19.26
N ILE A 485 3.27 -9.80 -19.23
CA ILE A 485 3.67 -9.04 -18.05
C ILE A 485 2.79 -7.79 -17.92
N THR A 486 2.36 -7.46 -16.70
CA THR A 486 1.60 -6.24 -16.44
C THR A 486 1.80 -5.76 -15.00
N GLY A 487 1.94 -4.46 -14.84
CA GLY A 487 2.05 -3.80 -13.55
C GLY A 487 1.90 -2.30 -13.65
N GLY A 488 1.69 -1.66 -12.49
CA GLY A 488 1.55 -0.21 -12.38
C GLY A 488 2.71 0.44 -11.63
N SER A 489 2.98 1.72 -11.90
CA SER A 489 4.04 2.49 -11.24
C SER A 489 5.42 1.84 -11.47
N TYR A 490 6.15 1.50 -10.40
CA TYR A 490 7.39 0.71 -10.54
C TYR A 490 7.14 -0.65 -11.24
N GLY A 491 5.95 -1.26 -11.09
CA GLY A 491 5.57 -2.45 -11.86
C GLY A 491 5.40 -2.16 -13.35
N GLY A 492 4.91 -0.98 -13.74
CA GLY A 492 4.88 -0.48 -15.11
C GLY A 492 6.30 -0.24 -15.66
N TYR A 493 7.16 0.36 -14.84
CA TYR A 493 8.59 0.48 -15.13
C TYR A 493 9.23 -0.89 -15.40
N MET A 494 8.98 -1.88 -14.51
CA MET A 494 9.49 -3.25 -14.69
C MET A 494 8.95 -3.90 -15.96
N THR A 495 7.69 -3.63 -16.32
CA THR A 495 7.10 -4.08 -17.57
C THR A 495 7.85 -3.51 -18.77
N LEU A 496 8.14 -2.22 -18.79
CA LEU A 496 8.92 -1.55 -19.85
C LEU A 496 10.37 -2.06 -19.91
N MET A 497 11.03 -2.23 -18.76
CA MET A 497 12.37 -2.83 -18.70
C MET A 497 12.36 -4.26 -19.23
N ALA A 498 11.38 -5.06 -18.89
CA ALA A 498 11.24 -6.45 -19.30
C ALA A 498 11.15 -6.59 -20.82
N ILE A 499 10.23 -5.86 -21.46
CA ILE A 499 10.05 -5.95 -22.92
C ILE A 499 11.20 -5.35 -23.69
N GLY A 500 11.92 -4.35 -23.13
CA GLY A 500 13.07 -3.72 -23.76
C GLY A 500 14.38 -4.52 -23.58
N LYS A 501 14.63 -5.03 -22.37
CA LYS A 501 15.93 -5.63 -22.01
C LYS A 501 15.96 -7.16 -22.15
N THR A 502 14.78 -7.80 -22.05
CA THR A 502 14.62 -9.27 -22.18
C THR A 502 13.50 -9.65 -23.17
N PRO A 503 13.51 -9.07 -24.41
CA PRO A 503 12.35 -9.09 -25.31
C PRO A 503 11.92 -10.48 -25.81
N ASP A 504 12.77 -11.51 -25.69
CA ASP A 504 12.50 -12.85 -26.18
C ASP A 504 11.60 -13.68 -25.23
N ILE A 505 11.29 -13.15 -24.04
CA ILE A 505 10.52 -13.85 -23.02
C ILE A 505 9.03 -13.51 -23.13
N TRP A 506 8.71 -12.26 -23.47
CA TRP A 506 7.39 -11.68 -23.35
C TRP A 506 6.65 -11.69 -24.67
N ALA A 507 5.42 -12.17 -24.67
CA ALA A 507 4.56 -12.25 -25.84
C ALA A 507 3.51 -11.12 -25.89
N ALA A 508 3.20 -10.47 -24.77
CA ALA A 508 2.35 -9.29 -24.67
C ALA A 508 2.65 -8.54 -23.37
N ALA A 509 2.43 -7.23 -23.35
CA ALA A 509 2.64 -6.40 -22.18
C ALA A 509 1.54 -5.36 -22.02
N VAL A 510 1.20 -5.05 -20.76
CA VAL A 510 0.35 -3.91 -20.40
C VAL A 510 1.07 -3.17 -19.29
N GLU A 511 1.41 -1.91 -19.52
CA GLU A 511 1.98 -1.05 -18.49
C GLU A 511 0.95 -0.02 -18.06
N GLU A 512 0.90 0.26 -16.77
CA GLU A 512 0.05 1.27 -16.17
C GLU A 512 0.94 2.31 -15.49
N TYR A 513 0.87 3.56 -15.97
CA TYR A 513 1.63 4.70 -15.41
C TYR A 513 3.08 4.36 -15.03
N GLY A 514 3.82 3.72 -15.97
CA GLY A 514 5.21 3.27 -15.80
C GLY A 514 6.23 4.32 -16.19
N ILE A 515 7.42 4.25 -15.58
CA ILE A 515 8.52 5.18 -15.84
C ILE A 515 9.32 4.70 -17.05
N ILE A 516 9.46 5.53 -18.09
CA ILE A 516 10.31 5.24 -19.26
C ILE A 516 11.72 5.84 -19.12
N ASN A 517 11.86 6.94 -18.40
CA ASN A 517 13.12 7.64 -18.30
C ASN A 517 13.26 8.35 -16.95
N TRP A 518 14.12 7.83 -16.09
CA TRP A 518 14.35 8.38 -14.75
C TRP A 518 14.87 9.82 -14.74
N LEU A 519 15.43 10.32 -15.84
CA LEU A 519 15.86 11.72 -15.91
C LEU A 519 14.71 12.67 -16.20
N THR A 520 13.81 12.31 -17.13
CA THR A 520 12.62 13.12 -17.40
C THR A 520 11.59 13.02 -16.26
N MET A 521 11.58 11.87 -15.57
CA MET A 521 10.82 11.68 -14.34
C MET A 521 11.18 12.76 -13.30
N LEU A 522 12.48 12.96 -13.02
CA LEU A 522 12.97 14.00 -12.09
C LEU A 522 12.55 15.43 -12.46
N GLU A 523 12.27 15.69 -13.74
CA GLU A 523 11.91 17.05 -14.21
C GLU A 523 10.45 17.38 -13.92
N HIS A 524 9.57 16.36 -13.79
CA HIS A 524 8.12 16.54 -13.79
C HIS A 524 7.40 16.01 -12.56
N GLU A 525 8.04 15.13 -11.76
CA GLU A 525 7.43 14.51 -10.60
C GLU A 525 7.39 15.42 -9.35
N ASP A 526 6.61 15.01 -8.35
CA ASP A 526 6.54 15.68 -7.05
C ASP A 526 7.94 15.80 -6.38
N PRO A 527 8.31 16.96 -5.82
CA PRO A 527 9.64 17.19 -5.24
C PRO A 527 10.04 16.20 -4.13
N LEU A 528 9.09 15.64 -3.38
CA LEU A 528 9.39 14.61 -2.36
C LEU A 528 9.86 13.30 -3.01
N LEU A 529 9.24 12.92 -4.12
CA LEU A 529 9.63 11.73 -4.89
C LEU A 529 10.99 11.89 -5.54
N GLN A 530 11.33 13.08 -6.03
CA GLN A 530 12.68 13.38 -6.54
C GLN A 530 13.78 13.05 -5.53
N GLN A 531 13.56 13.34 -4.23
CA GLN A 531 14.55 13.02 -3.19
C GLN A 531 14.62 11.51 -2.94
N TYR A 532 13.47 10.82 -2.97
CA TYR A 532 13.43 9.37 -2.85
C TYR A 532 14.15 8.69 -4.03
N GLU A 533 13.90 9.12 -5.26
CA GLU A 533 14.56 8.62 -6.47
C GLU A 533 16.09 8.79 -6.40
N LYS A 534 16.57 9.98 -6.03
CA LYS A 534 17.99 10.22 -5.80
C LYS A 534 18.60 9.31 -4.74
N SER A 535 17.81 8.90 -3.74
CA SER A 535 18.27 7.93 -2.74
C SER A 535 18.45 6.52 -3.30
N LEU A 536 17.73 6.18 -4.37
CA LEU A 536 17.82 4.89 -5.07
C LEU A 536 18.93 4.86 -6.12
N LEU A 537 19.05 5.92 -6.93
CA LEU A 537 19.91 5.96 -8.12
C LEU A 537 21.19 6.77 -7.91
N GLY A 538 21.19 7.70 -6.95
CA GLY A 538 22.29 8.63 -6.69
C GLY A 538 22.09 10.00 -7.30
N ASP A 539 23.19 10.75 -7.48
CA ASP A 539 23.18 12.08 -8.08
C ASP A 539 23.03 11.99 -9.60
N PRO A 540 22.03 12.66 -10.23
CA PRO A 540 21.75 12.49 -11.66
C PRO A 540 22.88 12.96 -12.58
N VAL A 541 23.80 13.81 -12.10
CA VAL A 541 24.97 14.27 -12.86
C VAL A 541 26.16 13.32 -12.67
N LYS A 542 26.48 12.99 -11.40
CA LYS A 542 27.64 12.15 -11.08
C LYS A 542 27.39 10.67 -11.41
N ASP A 543 26.17 10.21 -11.18
CA ASP A 543 25.75 8.82 -11.39
C ASP A 543 24.98 8.66 -12.73
N ARG A 544 25.15 9.56 -13.70
CA ARG A 544 24.43 9.59 -14.98
C ARG A 544 24.34 8.23 -15.65
N LYS A 545 25.40 7.47 -15.65
CA LYS A 545 25.43 6.11 -16.23
C LYS A 545 24.43 5.15 -15.56
N ILE A 546 24.19 5.30 -14.25
CA ILE A 546 23.22 4.50 -13.53
C ILE A 546 21.80 4.84 -13.99
N TYR A 547 21.50 6.13 -14.15
CA TYR A 547 20.22 6.59 -14.68
C TYR A 547 19.97 6.08 -16.10
N ASP A 548 20.96 6.17 -16.99
CA ASP A 548 20.86 5.68 -18.37
C ASP A 548 20.63 4.15 -18.42
N GLN A 549 21.30 3.38 -17.54
CA GLN A 549 21.16 1.92 -17.46
C GLN A 549 19.82 1.49 -16.81
N ALA A 550 19.31 2.28 -15.87
CA ALA A 550 18.04 2.04 -15.21
C ALA A 550 16.84 2.49 -16.07
N SER A 551 17.03 3.32 -17.07
CA SER A 551 15.92 3.88 -17.86
C SER A 551 15.53 2.97 -19.03
N PRO A 552 14.25 2.51 -19.10
CA PRO A 552 13.76 1.67 -20.20
C PRO A 552 13.92 2.32 -21.59
N VAL A 553 13.97 3.65 -21.69
CA VAL A 553 14.19 4.36 -22.96
C VAL A 553 15.46 3.91 -23.67
N THR A 554 16.45 3.43 -22.94
CA THR A 554 17.71 2.87 -23.48
C THR A 554 17.49 1.59 -24.26
N TYR A 555 16.49 0.79 -23.89
CA TYR A 555 16.28 -0.58 -24.39
C TYR A 555 14.97 -0.75 -25.17
N ILE A 556 14.00 0.13 -25.01
CA ILE A 556 12.61 -0.07 -25.46
C ILE A 556 12.48 -0.32 -26.98
N ARG A 557 13.45 0.14 -27.79
CA ARG A 557 13.48 -0.14 -29.23
C ARG A 557 13.68 -1.63 -29.57
N ASN A 558 14.19 -2.42 -28.61
CA ASN A 558 14.36 -3.88 -28.78
C ASN A 558 13.05 -4.64 -28.60
N GLU A 559 11.99 -3.98 -28.12
CA GLU A 559 10.69 -4.56 -27.84
C GLU A 559 10.16 -5.39 -29.01
N LYS A 560 9.60 -6.57 -28.70
CA LYS A 560 8.96 -7.50 -29.63
C LYS A 560 7.50 -7.75 -29.25
N ALA A 561 7.17 -7.58 -27.97
CA ALA A 561 5.83 -7.81 -27.44
C ALA A 561 4.92 -6.60 -27.70
N PRO A 562 3.72 -6.77 -28.25
CA PRO A 562 2.73 -5.69 -28.29
C PRO A 562 2.51 -5.07 -26.93
N LEU A 563 2.49 -3.73 -26.86
CA LEU A 563 2.36 -2.95 -25.62
C LEU A 563 1.05 -2.17 -25.58
N LEU A 564 0.30 -2.32 -24.49
CA LEU A 564 -0.79 -1.39 -24.11
C LEU A 564 -0.29 -0.49 -22.98
N VAL A 565 -0.55 0.82 -23.11
CA VAL A 565 -0.21 1.86 -22.14
C VAL A 565 -1.49 2.44 -21.55
N LEU A 566 -1.61 2.48 -20.22
CA LEU A 566 -2.74 3.05 -19.51
C LEU A 566 -2.25 4.13 -18.54
N GLN A 567 -2.75 5.39 -18.67
CA GLN A 567 -2.20 6.52 -17.94
C GLN A 567 -3.28 7.47 -17.41
N GLY A 568 -3.15 7.90 -16.16
CA GLY A 568 -3.89 9.02 -15.61
C GLY A 568 -3.27 10.36 -16.02
N VAL A 569 -4.08 11.32 -16.48
CA VAL A 569 -3.57 12.61 -16.97
C VAL A 569 -3.10 13.52 -15.82
N ASN A 570 -3.72 13.37 -14.64
CA ASN A 570 -3.42 14.17 -13.45
C ASN A 570 -2.40 13.50 -12.51
N ASP A 571 -1.67 12.51 -13.01
CA ASP A 571 -0.68 11.78 -12.21
C ASP A 571 0.54 12.66 -11.92
N ILE A 572 0.73 13.00 -10.63
CA ILE A 572 1.86 13.78 -10.14
C ILE A 572 3.05 12.93 -9.71
N ARG A 573 2.87 11.61 -9.61
CA ARG A 573 3.95 10.68 -9.22
C ARG A 573 4.70 10.16 -10.42
N VAL A 574 3.98 9.73 -11.46
CA VAL A 574 4.53 9.35 -12.76
C VAL A 574 3.82 10.17 -13.82
N PRO A 575 4.39 11.33 -14.18
CA PRO A 575 3.77 12.26 -15.10
C PRO A 575 3.47 11.63 -16.47
N LYS A 576 2.35 12.03 -17.09
CA LYS A 576 1.89 11.49 -18.38
C LYS A 576 2.93 11.60 -19.50
N GLU A 577 3.87 12.50 -19.36
CA GLU A 577 4.99 12.70 -20.28
C GLU A 577 5.86 11.43 -20.42
N GLU A 578 5.90 10.59 -19.38
CA GLU A 578 6.57 9.28 -19.42
C GLU A 578 5.85 8.33 -20.39
N ALA A 579 4.51 8.24 -20.29
CA ALA A 579 3.68 7.45 -21.22
C ALA A 579 3.73 8.01 -22.65
N GLU A 580 3.70 9.35 -22.83
CA GLU A 580 3.80 9.99 -24.15
C GLU A 580 5.15 9.68 -24.83
N GLN A 581 6.24 9.62 -24.07
CA GLN A 581 7.57 9.25 -24.59
C GLN A 581 7.58 7.82 -25.12
N VAL A 582 7.14 6.82 -24.34
CA VAL A 582 7.17 5.42 -24.79
C VAL A 582 6.31 5.22 -26.04
N VAL A 583 5.10 5.77 -26.05
CA VAL A 583 4.18 5.68 -27.21
C VAL A 583 4.80 6.33 -28.46
N SER A 584 5.40 7.52 -28.31
CA SER A 584 6.04 8.21 -29.41
C SER A 584 7.24 7.44 -29.99
N ILE A 585 8.08 6.85 -29.12
CA ILE A 585 9.24 6.06 -29.55
C ILE A 585 8.76 4.82 -30.32
N LEU A 586 7.85 4.03 -29.76
CA LEU A 586 7.41 2.77 -30.35
C LEU A 586 6.65 2.98 -31.68
N LYS A 587 5.81 4.01 -31.76
CA LYS A 587 5.14 4.37 -33.04
C LYS A 587 6.15 4.75 -34.14
N ARG A 588 7.20 5.50 -33.82
CA ARG A 588 8.25 5.84 -34.79
C ARG A 588 9.05 4.64 -35.29
N GLU A 589 9.23 3.64 -34.41
CA GLU A 589 9.90 2.37 -34.74
C GLU A 589 8.96 1.37 -35.44
N GLY A 590 7.69 1.74 -35.71
CA GLY A 590 6.70 0.86 -36.34
C GLY A 590 6.27 -0.32 -35.47
N LYS A 591 6.42 -0.21 -34.14
CA LYS A 591 6.06 -1.24 -33.18
C LYS A 591 4.56 -1.23 -32.88
N THR A 592 4.04 -2.36 -32.40
CA THR A 592 2.64 -2.47 -31.99
C THR A 592 2.46 -1.89 -30.60
N VAL A 593 1.92 -0.66 -30.55
CA VAL A 593 1.61 0.03 -29.30
C VAL A 593 0.23 0.69 -29.40
N ASP A 594 -0.57 0.54 -28.34
CA ASP A 594 -1.82 1.27 -28.10
C ASP A 594 -1.75 1.99 -26.77
N ALA A 595 -2.50 3.08 -26.61
CA ALA A 595 -2.49 3.88 -25.39
C ALA A 595 -3.87 4.45 -25.08
N HIS A 596 -4.22 4.47 -23.80
CA HIS A 596 -5.42 5.13 -23.31
C HIS A 596 -5.09 6.03 -22.13
N TYR A 597 -5.60 7.27 -22.20
CA TYR A 597 -5.37 8.31 -21.18
C TYR A 597 -6.69 8.65 -20.49
N TYR A 598 -6.72 8.55 -19.16
CA TYR A 598 -7.87 8.90 -18.32
C TYR A 598 -7.72 10.34 -17.84
N SER A 599 -8.52 11.25 -18.40
CA SER A 599 -8.40 12.70 -18.20
C SER A 599 -8.70 13.18 -16.76
N ASP A 600 -9.34 12.35 -15.98
CA ASP A 600 -9.86 12.64 -14.63
C ASP A 600 -9.30 11.70 -13.55
N GLU A 601 -8.14 11.06 -13.84
CA GLU A 601 -7.43 10.17 -12.92
C GLU A 601 -6.01 10.64 -12.66
N GLY A 602 -5.53 10.34 -11.45
CA GLY A 602 -4.15 10.52 -11.00
C GLY A 602 -3.34 9.22 -11.03
N HIS A 603 -2.52 9.00 -9.99
CA HIS A 603 -1.68 7.81 -9.83
C HIS A 603 -2.50 6.61 -9.37
N GLY A 604 -2.79 5.69 -10.27
CA GLY A 604 -3.80 4.63 -10.08
C GLY A 604 -5.21 5.15 -10.39
N PHE A 605 -6.07 4.25 -10.84
CA PHE A 605 -7.44 4.62 -11.19
C PHE A 605 -8.35 4.44 -9.98
N LEU A 606 -9.03 5.50 -9.55
CA LEU A 606 -9.90 5.49 -8.38
C LEU A 606 -11.38 5.40 -8.74
N LYS A 607 -11.76 5.91 -9.92
CA LYS A 607 -13.13 5.86 -10.40
C LYS A 607 -13.45 4.48 -10.94
N ARG A 608 -14.54 3.91 -10.46
CA ARG A 608 -14.93 2.51 -10.79
C ARG A 608 -15.03 2.26 -12.29
N GLU A 609 -15.64 3.19 -13.03
CA GLU A 609 -15.79 3.09 -14.48
C GLU A 609 -14.44 3.00 -15.19
N ASN A 610 -13.45 3.79 -14.75
CA ASN A 610 -12.11 3.79 -15.31
C ASN A 610 -11.35 2.50 -14.94
N GLN A 611 -11.53 2.00 -13.72
CA GLN A 611 -10.97 0.70 -13.29
C GLN A 611 -11.53 -0.46 -14.13
N ILE A 612 -12.83 -0.46 -14.40
CA ILE A 612 -13.50 -1.47 -15.23
C ILE A 612 -12.99 -1.39 -16.67
N ASP A 613 -12.89 -0.19 -17.26
CA ASP A 613 -12.39 0.03 -18.61
C ASP A 613 -10.92 -0.41 -18.74
N ALA A 614 -10.07 -0.04 -17.80
CA ALA A 614 -8.65 -0.45 -17.77
C ALA A 614 -8.52 -1.98 -17.74
N MET A 615 -9.30 -2.65 -16.89
CA MET A 615 -9.27 -4.12 -16.80
C MET A 615 -9.81 -4.78 -18.06
N ARG A 616 -10.86 -4.25 -18.69
CA ARG A 616 -11.39 -4.78 -19.97
C ARG A 616 -10.35 -4.67 -21.07
N ARG A 617 -9.70 -3.50 -21.23
CA ARG A 617 -8.60 -3.30 -22.19
C ARG A 617 -7.44 -4.26 -21.93
N THR A 618 -7.05 -4.44 -20.68
CA THR A 618 -5.99 -5.38 -20.29
C THR A 618 -6.32 -6.82 -20.69
N ILE A 619 -7.53 -7.29 -20.41
CA ILE A 619 -7.97 -8.65 -20.78
C ILE A 619 -8.06 -8.81 -22.29
N GLU A 620 -8.67 -7.85 -23.00
CA GLU A 620 -8.79 -7.88 -24.46
C GLU A 620 -7.41 -7.90 -25.14
N TRP A 621 -6.44 -7.16 -24.58
CA TRP A 621 -5.06 -7.15 -25.05
C TRP A 621 -4.40 -8.52 -24.89
N PHE A 622 -4.47 -9.10 -23.72
CA PHE A 622 -3.89 -10.42 -23.46
C PHE A 622 -4.63 -11.54 -24.23
N ASP A 623 -5.95 -11.51 -24.33
CA ASP A 623 -6.70 -12.49 -25.11
C ASP A 623 -6.30 -12.44 -26.59
N ARG A 624 -6.14 -11.25 -27.15
CA ARG A 624 -5.70 -11.05 -28.54
C ARG A 624 -4.33 -11.66 -28.82
N TYR A 625 -3.35 -11.46 -27.96
CA TYR A 625 -1.96 -11.81 -28.24
C TYR A 625 -1.49 -13.13 -27.61
N LEU A 626 -2.15 -13.61 -26.55
CA LEU A 626 -1.77 -14.84 -25.85
C LEU A 626 -2.73 -16.02 -26.12
N LYS A 627 -3.98 -15.75 -26.61
CA LYS A 627 -4.98 -16.79 -26.86
C LYS A 627 -5.48 -16.88 -28.32
N ALA A 628 -4.95 -16.09 -29.24
CA ALA A 628 -5.43 -15.93 -30.63
C ALA A 628 -5.56 -17.21 -31.50
N ASN A 629 -5.35 -18.42 -30.94
CA ASN A 629 -5.60 -19.70 -31.59
C ASN A 629 -6.86 -20.40 -31.08
N VAL A 630 -7.69 -19.78 -30.26
CA VAL A 630 -9.01 -20.33 -29.88
C VAL A 630 -10.06 -19.66 -30.75
N PRO A 631 -10.84 -20.41 -31.55
CA PRO A 631 -11.97 -19.82 -32.27
C PRO A 631 -12.90 -19.14 -31.27
N GLN A 632 -13.27 -17.88 -31.54
CA GLN A 632 -14.30 -17.17 -30.78
C GLN A 632 -15.61 -17.95 -30.89
N SER A 633 -15.88 -18.83 -29.94
CA SER A 633 -17.21 -19.40 -29.77
C SER A 633 -17.93 -18.57 -28.71
N ALA A 634 -18.83 -17.72 -29.19
CA ALA A 634 -19.96 -17.08 -28.50
C ALA A 634 -19.65 -16.37 -27.15
N GLN A 635 -19.75 -15.07 -27.20
CA GLN A 635 -19.94 -14.14 -26.09
C GLN A 635 -21.20 -14.48 -25.27
#